data_eeee72023cd926b1f87e3c56ffb14998
#
_entry.id   eeee72023cd926b1f87e3c56ffb14998
#
_cell.length_a   1.000
_cell.length_b   1.000
_cell.length_c   1.000
_cell.angle_alpha   90.00
_cell.angle_beta   90.00
_cell.angle_gamma   90.00
#
_symmetry.space_group_name_H-M   'P 1'
#
loop_
_entity.id
_entity.type
_entity.pdbx_description
1 polymer ?
#
loop_
_entity_poly.entity_id
_entity_poly.type
_entity_poly.pdbx_seq_one_letter_code
_entity_poly.pdbx_strand_id
1 'polypeptide(L)'
;MEARKIIITGAATRMGAAIAKKLSGPNIEIVIHYNKSKSKAESLKKDLNKSGTKIYLVKADLTKEKEIERMLKFSKSKLKYFDCLINNASLFENDKLENFTTKSWESHLKANLKAPALLSKGFAKNVRGKNNNIINIIDQRVFKLTPYFFSYTLSKSGLYTLTKTSAMSLAPNIRVNGIAPGPTIKNKRQSDKHFKKPVSYTHLRAHETRRY
;
A
#
# COMPACT_ATOMS: atom_id res chain seq x y z
N MET A 1 -10.87 15.72 20.22
CA MET A 1 -9.92 15.68 19.07
C MET A 1 -10.67 15.26 17.82
N GLU A 2 -10.40 15.91 16.69
CA GLU A 2 -11.02 15.57 15.39
C GLU A 2 -10.53 14.19 14.92
N ALA A 3 -11.41 13.41 14.29
CA ALA A 3 -11.10 12.04 13.87
C ALA A 3 -10.05 12.03 12.75
N ARG A 4 -9.05 11.14 12.86
CA ARG A 4 -8.04 10.94 11.81
C ARG A 4 -8.60 10.08 10.69
N LYS A 5 -8.40 10.50 9.44
CA LYS A 5 -9.07 9.97 8.24
C LYS A 5 -8.09 9.31 7.28
N ILE A 6 -8.18 8.00 7.17
CA ILE A 6 -7.17 7.14 6.55
C ILE A 6 -7.76 6.37 5.37
N ILE A 7 -7.03 6.29 4.28
CA ILE A 7 -7.33 5.41 3.14
C ILE A 7 -6.23 4.34 3.07
N ILE A 8 -6.61 3.05 3.04
CA ILE A 8 -5.64 1.95 2.92
C ILE A 8 -6.04 1.06 1.74
N THR A 9 -5.16 0.98 0.75
CA THR A 9 -5.40 0.09 -0.40
C THR A 9 -4.99 -1.34 -0.12
N GLY A 10 -5.78 -2.32 -0.61
CA GLY A 10 -5.51 -3.75 -0.37
C GLY A 10 -5.56 -4.15 1.09
N ALA A 11 -6.42 -3.48 1.89
CA ALA A 11 -6.42 -3.62 3.34
C ALA A 11 -7.23 -4.82 3.88
N ALA A 12 -7.92 -5.57 3.03
CA ALA A 12 -8.74 -6.70 3.48
C ALA A 12 -7.93 -7.90 3.99
N THR A 13 -6.65 -7.98 3.70
CA THR A 13 -5.82 -9.18 3.98
C THR A 13 -4.37 -8.84 4.30
N ARG A 14 -3.66 -9.80 4.94
CA ARG A 14 -2.21 -9.75 5.14
C ARG A 14 -1.72 -8.44 5.75
N MET A 15 -0.68 -7.84 5.15
CA MET A 15 -0.06 -6.60 5.64
C MET A 15 -1.06 -5.45 5.76
N GLY A 16 -1.90 -5.23 4.75
CA GLY A 16 -2.91 -4.18 4.81
C GLY A 16 -3.90 -4.33 5.95
N ALA A 17 -4.32 -5.57 6.25
CA ALA A 17 -5.19 -5.85 7.41
C ALA A 17 -4.45 -5.64 8.74
N ALA A 18 -3.18 -6.04 8.82
CA ALA A 18 -2.35 -5.79 10.01
C ALA A 18 -2.15 -4.29 10.27
N ILE A 19 -1.89 -3.52 9.21
CA ILE A 19 -1.78 -2.05 9.27
C ILE A 19 -3.11 -1.46 9.76
N ALA A 20 -4.25 -1.86 9.17
CA ALA A 20 -5.56 -1.35 9.58
C ALA A 20 -5.86 -1.66 11.06
N LYS A 21 -5.53 -2.87 11.52
CA LYS A 21 -5.65 -3.27 12.94
C LYS A 21 -4.78 -2.42 13.86
N LYS A 22 -3.52 -2.17 13.46
CA LYS A 22 -2.59 -1.37 14.29
C LYS A 22 -2.97 0.10 14.37
N LEU A 23 -3.62 0.64 13.34
CA LEU A 23 -4.07 2.03 13.28
C LEU A 23 -5.49 2.22 13.84
N SER A 24 -6.19 1.14 14.19
CA SER A 24 -7.56 1.22 14.70
C SER A 24 -7.62 1.76 16.13
N GLY A 25 -8.73 2.43 16.46
CA GLY A 25 -9.01 3.00 17.77
C GLY A 25 -10.11 4.04 17.71
N PRO A 26 -10.49 4.62 18.85
CA PRO A 26 -11.45 5.71 18.88
C PRO A 26 -10.91 6.92 18.12
N ASN A 27 -11.80 7.71 17.53
CA ASN A 27 -11.45 8.87 16.69
C ASN A 27 -10.62 8.54 15.43
N ILE A 28 -10.75 7.32 14.90
CA ILE A 28 -10.16 6.90 13.63
C ILE A 28 -11.27 6.51 12.65
N GLU A 29 -11.18 7.05 11.44
CA GLU A 29 -12.04 6.66 10.32
C GLU A 29 -11.17 6.08 9.19
N ILE A 30 -11.48 4.87 8.73
CA ILE A 30 -10.67 4.19 7.71
C ILE A 30 -11.54 3.78 6.52
N VAL A 31 -11.12 4.17 5.31
CA VAL A 31 -11.58 3.53 4.07
C VAL A 31 -10.69 2.34 3.77
N ILE A 32 -11.24 1.15 3.83
CA ILE A 32 -10.61 -0.12 3.46
C ILE A 32 -10.96 -0.44 2.01
N HIS A 33 -9.95 -0.36 1.14
CA HIS A 33 -10.11 -0.82 -0.24
C HIS A 33 -9.79 -2.32 -0.36
N TYR A 34 -10.59 -3.02 -1.16
CA TYR A 34 -10.39 -4.40 -1.59
C TYR A 34 -10.76 -4.59 -3.06
N ASN A 35 -10.21 -5.60 -3.73
CA ASN A 35 -10.62 -6.00 -5.07
C ASN A 35 -11.53 -7.25 -5.01
N LYS A 36 -10.97 -8.42 -4.68
CA LYS A 36 -11.69 -9.71 -4.70
C LYS A 36 -12.08 -10.24 -3.31
N SER A 37 -11.51 -9.70 -2.24
CA SER A 37 -11.61 -10.26 -0.88
C SER A 37 -12.74 -9.63 -0.06
N LYS A 38 -13.98 -9.62 -0.59
CA LYS A 38 -15.15 -8.99 0.07
C LYS A 38 -15.40 -9.53 1.48
N SER A 39 -15.57 -10.84 1.62
CA SER A 39 -15.85 -11.49 2.91
C SER A 39 -14.80 -11.15 3.99
N LYS A 40 -13.49 -11.15 3.62
CA LYS A 40 -12.42 -10.75 4.54
C LYS A 40 -12.46 -9.28 4.91
N ALA A 41 -12.83 -8.41 3.97
CA ALA A 41 -13.03 -6.99 4.25
C ALA A 41 -14.19 -6.76 5.22
N GLU A 42 -15.29 -7.49 5.06
CA GLU A 42 -16.46 -7.42 5.96
C GLU A 42 -16.13 -7.94 7.37
N SER A 43 -15.42 -9.07 7.47
CA SER A 43 -14.95 -9.59 8.76
C SER A 43 -14.03 -8.58 9.45
N LEU A 44 -13.05 -8.03 8.74
CA LEU A 44 -12.14 -7.02 9.29
C LEU A 44 -12.90 -5.78 9.74
N LYS A 45 -13.90 -5.31 9.00
CA LYS A 45 -14.75 -4.19 9.41
C LYS A 45 -15.46 -4.48 10.72
N LYS A 46 -16.07 -5.67 10.89
CA LYS A 46 -16.72 -6.07 12.13
C LYS A 46 -15.75 -6.03 13.32
N ASP A 47 -14.55 -6.57 13.12
CA ASP A 47 -13.52 -6.59 14.18
C ASP A 47 -13.09 -5.17 14.57
N LEU A 48 -12.80 -4.31 13.58
CA LEU A 48 -12.30 -2.95 13.83
C LEU A 48 -13.37 -2.01 14.39
N ASN A 49 -14.64 -2.20 14.03
CA ASN A 49 -15.73 -1.42 14.64
C ASN A 49 -15.84 -1.64 16.15
N LYS A 50 -15.47 -2.84 16.65
CA LYS A 50 -15.44 -3.12 18.11
C LYS A 50 -14.40 -2.29 18.86
N SER A 51 -13.35 -1.82 18.19
CA SER A 51 -12.34 -0.93 18.77
C SER A 51 -12.70 0.57 18.69
N GLY A 52 -13.93 0.90 18.29
CA GLY A 52 -14.38 2.29 18.12
C GLY A 52 -13.97 2.95 16.81
N THR A 53 -13.36 2.19 15.90
CA THR A 53 -12.94 2.69 14.58
C THR A 53 -14.10 2.70 13.60
N LYS A 54 -14.31 3.79 12.89
CA LYS A 54 -15.35 3.87 11.85
C LYS A 54 -14.82 3.39 10.51
N ILE A 55 -15.34 2.28 10.00
CA ILE A 55 -14.84 1.61 8.80
C ILE A 55 -15.80 1.73 7.63
N TYR A 56 -15.27 2.17 6.48
CA TYR A 56 -15.95 2.17 5.20
C TYR A 56 -15.25 1.21 4.24
N LEU A 57 -16.02 0.39 3.55
CA LEU A 57 -15.49 -0.57 2.56
C LEU A 57 -15.71 -0.04 1.15
N VAL A 58 -14.70 -0.16 0.30
CA VAL A 58 -14.81 0.16 -1.12
C VAL A 58 -14.14 -0.91 -1.97
N LYS A 59 -14.89 -1.41 -2.97
CA LYS A 59 -14.37 -2.32 -3.99
C LYS A 59 -13.85 -1.52 -5.18
N ALA A 60 -12.64 -1.80 -5.64
CA ALA A 60 -12.11 -1.28 -6.89
C ALA A 60 -11.05 -2.22 -7.48
N ASP A 61 -10.93 -2.26 -8.79
CA ASP A 61 -9.79 -2.81 -9.51
C ASP A 61 -8.83 -1.67 -9.82
N LEU A 62 -7.69 -1.63 -9.13
CA LEU A 62 -6.71 -0.55 -9.28
C LEU A 62 -5.95 -0.56 -10.62
N THR A 63 -6.17 -1.56 -11.49
CA THR A 63 -5.69 -1.51 -12.86
C THR A 63 -6.57 -0.64 -13.77
N LYS A 64 -7.74 -0.20 -13.28
CA LYS A 64 -8.75 0.57 -14.01
C LYS A 64 -8.90 1.97 -13.43
N GLU A 65 -8.53 2.98 -14.19
CA GLU A 65 -8.55 4.39 -13.76
C GLU A 65 -9.95 4.87 -13.30
N LYS A 66 -11.00 4.52 -14.04
CA LYS A 66 -12.39 4.86 -13.67
C LYS A 66 -12.79 4.28 -12.30
N GLU A 67 -12.28 3.12 -11.94
CA GLU A 67 -12.54 2.53 -10.62
C GLU A 67 -11.74 3.24 -9.50
N ILE A 68 -10.53 3.71 -9.79
CA ILE A 68 -9.75 4.55 -8.86
C ILE A 68 -10.47 5.88 -8.61
N GLU A 69 -10.97 6.54 -9.66
CA GLU A 69 -11.72 7.78 -9.53
C GLU A 69 -13.00 7.59 -8.71
N ARG A 70 -13.76 6.51 -8.96
CA ARG A 70 -14.94 6.16 -8.18
C ARG A 70 -14.59 5.91 -6.70
N MET A 71 -13.49 5.20 -6.44
CA MET A 71 -12.99 4.97 -5.09
C MET A 71 -12.65 6.28 -4.37
N LEU A 72 -11.98 7.22 -5.05
CA LEU A 72 -11.65 8.53 -4.48
C LEU A 72 -12.90 9.36 -4.19
N LYS A 73 -13.88 9.40 -5.10
CA LYS A 73 -15.18 10.06 -4.89
C LYS A 73 -15.92 9.47 -3.70
N PHE A 74 -16.00 8.14 -3.60
CA PHE A 74 -16.58 7.45 -2.45
C PHE A 74 -15.85 7.81 -1.15
N SER A 75 -14.51 7.76 -1.14
CA SER A 75 -13.71 8.10 0.04
C SER A 75 -13.97 9.55 0.48
N LYS A 76 -14.04 10.48 -0.45
CA LYS A 76 -14.35 11.89 -0.19
C LYS A 76 -15.77 12.07 0.41
N SER A 77 -16.76 11.35 -0.10
CA SER A 77 -18.13 11.44 0.42
C SER A 77 -18.23 10.95 1.86
N LYS A 78 -17.42 9.95 2.26
CA LYS A 78 -17.40 9.38 3.61
C LYS A 78 -16.52 10.14 4.60
N LEU A 79 -15.32 10.47 4.20
CA LEU A 79 -14.33 11.07 5.08
C LEU A 79 -14.34 12.62 5.08
N LYS A 80 -14.88 13.26 4.06
CA LYS A 80 -14.88 14.73 3.81
C LYS A 80 -13.50 15.31 3.44
N TYR A 81 -12.42 14.86 4.08
CA TYR A 81 -11.02 15.17 3.78
C TYR A 81 -10.14 13.96 4.11
N PHE A 82 -8.86 14.03 3.80
CA PHE A 82 -7.93 12.92 4.02
C PHE A 82 -6.72 13.38 4.81
N ASP A 83 -6.27 12.57 5.79
CA ASP A 83 -5.06 12.81 6.57
C ASP A 83 -3.94 11.84 6.22
N CYS A 84 -4.30 10.62 5.80
CA CYS A 84 -3.32 9.60 5.47
C CYS A 84 -3.79 8.71 4.31
N LEU A 85 -2.89 8.48 3.35
CA LEU A 85 -3.05 7.48 2.29
C LEU A 85 -1.96 6.43 2.43
N ILE A 86 -2.36 5.16 2.49
CA ILE A 86 -1.43 4.02 2.48
C ILE A 86 -1.62 3.22 1.21
N ASN A 87 -0.70 3.38 0.27
CA ASN A 87 -0.62 2.61 -0.96
C ASN A 87 0.02 1.25 -0.68
N ASN A 88 -0.81 0.29 -0.22
CA ASN A 88 -0.37 -1.06 0.14
C ASN A 88 -0.79 -2.12 -0.88
N ALA A 89 -1.83 -1.90 -1.69
CA ALA A 89 -2.24 -2.84 -2.72
C ALA A 89 -1.09 -3.12 -3.70
N SER A 90 -0.91 -4.38 -4.05
CA SER A 90 0.14 -4.79 -4.98
C SER A 90 -0.23 -6.09 -5.70
N LEU A 91 0.09 -6.17 -6.97
CA LEU A 91 0.23 -7.44 -7.70
C LEU A 91 1.66 -7.93 -7.51
N PHE A 92 1.82 -9.25 -7.34
CA PHE A 92 3.11 -9.89 -7.11
C PHE A 92 3.11 -11.25 -7.84
N GLU A 93 3.52 -11.23 -9.10
CA GLU A 93 3.61 -12.41 -9.96
C GLU A 93 5.04 -12.60 -10.41
N ASN A 94 5.47 -13.87 -10.56
CA ASN A 94 6.82 -14.18 -10.98
C ASN A 94 6.91 -14.19 -12.50
N ASP A 95 7.85 -13.44 -13.02
CA ASP A 95 8.30 -13.44 -14.41
C ASP A 95 9.79 -13.13 -14.49
N LYS A 96 10.37 -13.28 -15.68
CA LYS A 96 11.76 -12.93 -15.99
C LYS A 96 11.80 -12.16 -17.31
N LEU A 97 12.96 -11.55 -17.63
CA LEU A 97 13.14 -10.81 -18.89
C LEU A 97 12.76 -11.67 -20.13
N GLU A 98 13.11 -12.94 -20.13
CA GLU A 98 12.88 -13.83 -21.27
C GLU A 98 11.44 -14.35 -21.41
N ASN A 99 10.59 -14.19 -20.39
CA ASN A 99 9.24 -14.79 -20.42
C ASN A 99 8.12 -13.91 -19.86
N PHE A 100 8.37 -12.63 -19.56
CA PHE A 100 7.29 -11.74 -19.18
C PHE A 100 6.31 -11.55 -20.36
N THR A 101 5.03 -11.41 -20.04
CA THR A 101 4.00 -11.10 -21.03
C THR A 101 3.61 -9.63 -20.94
N THR A 102 3.13 -9.05 -22.05
CA THR A 102 2.56 -7.69 -22.04
C THR A 102 1.50 -7.54 -20.95
N LYS A 103 0.69 -8.59 -20.73
CA LYS A 103 -0.33 -8.62 -19.68
C LYS A 103 0.27 -8.53 -18.27
N SER A 104 1.31 -9.31 -17.95
CA SER A 104 1.96 -9.25 -16.63
C SER A 104 2.62 -7.90 -16.41
N TRP A 105 3.36 -7.41 -17.41
CA TRP A 105 4.00 -6.10 -17.41
C TRP A 105 3.01 -4.97 -17.13
N GLU A 106 1.98 -4.84 -17.96
CA GLU A 106 0.99 -3.79 -17.80
C GLU A 106 0.23 -3.89 -16.46
N SER A 107 -0.10 -5.11 -16.03
CA SER A 107 -0.81 -5.30 -14.77
C SER A 107 0.03 -4.84 -13.57
N HIS A 108 1.32 -5.17 -13.54
CA HIS A 108 2.23 -4.69 -12.49
C HIS A 108 2.38 -3.16 -12.53
N LEU A 109 2.63 -2.57 -13.70
CA LEU A 109 2.77 -1.11 -13.81
C LEU A 109 1.47 -0.38 -13.45
N LYS A 110 0.33 -0.86 -13.93
CA LYS A 110 -0.99 -0.28 -13.60
C LYS A 110 -1.29 -0.34 -12.10
N ALA A 111 -1.14 -1.52 -11.48
CA ALA A 111 -1.53 -1.70 -10.07
C ALA A 111 -0.50 -1.13 -9.08
N ASN A 112 0.82 -1.31 -9.34
CA ASN A 112 1.86 -1.02 -8.36
C ASN A 112 2.49 0.36 -8.51
N LEU A 113 2.32 1.03 -9.66
CA LEU A 113 2.90 2.34 -9.96
C LEU A 113 1.85 3.37 -10.34
N LYS A 114 1.07 3.13 -11.42
CA LYS A 114 0.10 4.11 -11.90
C LYS A 114 -1.01 4.37 -10.89
N ALA A 115 -1.55 3.33 -10.25
CA ALA A 115 -2.58 3.48 -9.24
C ALA A 115 -2.12 4.30 -8.03
N PRO A 116 -0.96 4.02 -7.38
CA PRO A 116 -0.39 4.91 -6.36
C PRO A 116 -0.23 6.36 -6.82
N ALA A 117 0.21 6.61 -8.05
CA ALA A 117 0.34 7.96 -8.59
C ALA A 117 -1.01 8.68 -8.67
N LEU A 118 -2.04 8.03 -9.23
CA LEU A 118 -3.39 8.58 -9.35
C LEU A 118 -4.05 8.79 -7.98
N LEU A 119 -3.87 7.84 -7.04
CA LEU A 119 -4.37 7.94 -5.68
C LEU A 119 -3.69 9.09 -4.93
N SER A 120 -2.37 9.26 -5.07
CA SER A 120 -1.62 10.36 -4.47
C SER A 120 -2.04 11.71 -5.02
N LYS A 121 -2.23 11.82 -6.35
CA LYS A 121 -2.81 13.01 -7.01
C LYS A 121 -4.20 13.35 -6.47
N GLY A 122 -5.06 12.35 -6.34
CA GLY A 122 -6.42 12.54 -5.80
C GLY A 122 -6.41 12.85 -4.31
N PHE A 123 -5.51 12.26 -3.53
CA PHE A 123 -5.31 12.55 -2.12
C PHE A 123 -4.89 14.01 -1.91
N ALA A 124 -3.88 14.48 -2.63
CA ALA A 124 -3.35 15.84 -2.49
C ALA A 124 -4.41 16.93 -2.71
N LYS A 125 -5.41 16.67 -3.58
CA LYS A 125 -6.54 17.58 -3.83
C LYS A 125 -7.60 17.61 -2.70
N ASN A 126 -7.51 16.71 -1.73
CA ASN A 126 -8.56 16.49 -0.73
C ASN A 126 -8.04 16.48 0.72
N VAL A 127 -6.83 16.95 0.94
CA VAL A 127 -6.27 17.11 2.29
C VAL A 127 -6.80 18.37 2.98
N ARG A 128 -6.63 18.40 4.32
CA ARG A 128 -6.94 19.57 5.14
C ARG A 128 -5.77 19.82 6.10
N GLY A 129 -5.35 21.07 6.24
CA GLY A 129 -4.22 21.44 7.12
C GLY A 129 -2.88 20.90 6.64
N LYS A 130 -1.90 20.81 7.56
CA LYS A 130 -0.48 20.54 7.26
C LYS A 130 0.05 19.17 7.68
N ASN A 131 -0.71 18.35 8.41
CA ASN A 131 -0.22 17.08 8.96
C ASN A 131 -0.63 15.85 8.12
N ASN A 132 -0.53 15.98 6.80
CA ASN A 132 -0.95 14.94 5.87
C ASN A 132 0.21 14.03 5.51
N ASN A 133 -0.08 12.76 5.24
CA ASN A 133 0.93 11.75 4.97
C ASN A 133 0.51 10.76 3.88
N ILE A 134 1.42 10.48 2.95
CA ILE A 134 1.31 9.36 2.01
C ILE A 134 2.39 8.34 2.36
N ILE A 135 2.00 7.08 2.49
CA ILE A 135 2.93 5.96 2.73
C ILE A 135 2.81 4.98 1.57
N ASN A 136 3.90 4.78 0.87
CA ASN A 136 4.01 3.81 -0.22
C ASN A 136 4.69 2.53 0.29
N ILE A 137 3.99 1.39 0.19
CA ILE A 137 4.61 0.08 0.49
C ILE A 137 5.38 -0.37 -0.75
N ILE A 138 6.68 -0.21 -0.67
CA ILE A 138 7.66 -0.57 -1.70
C ILE A 138 7.97 -2.08 -1.58
N ASP A 139 9.21 -2.48 -1.73
CA ASP A 139 9.73 -3.82 -1.49
C ASP A 139 11.26 -3.74 -1.36
N GLN A 140 11.86 -4.62 -0.54
CA GLN A 140 13.31 -4.73 -0.42
C GLN A 140 14.02 -5.03 -1.76
N ARG A 141 13.29 -5.59 -2.75
CA ARG A 141 13.82 -5.92 -4.08
C ARG A 141 14.32 -4.71 -4.85
N VAL A 142 13.89 -3.49 -4.52
CA VAL A 142 14.43 -2.28 -5.14
C VAL A 142 15.90 -2.03 -4.76
N PHE A 143 16.35 -2.62 -3.63
CA PHE A 143 17.74 -2.55 -3.14
C PHE A 143 18.53 -3.85 -3.32
N LYS A 144 17.83 -4.99 -3.50
CA LYS A 144 18.42 -6.32 -3.70
C LYS A 144 17.78 -6.97 -4.93
N LEU A 145 18.34 -6.66 -6.08
CA LEU A 145 17.83 -7.15 -7.36
C LEU A 145 18.04 -8.67 -7.51
N THR A 146 17.13 -9.30 -8.22
CA THR A 146 17.20 -10.71 -8.60
C THR A 146 16.69 -10.85 -10.04
N PRO A 147 17.03 -11.90 -10.80
CA PRO A 147 16.50 -12.11 -12.14
C PRO A 147 15.02 -12.49 -12.16
N TYR A 148 14.42 -12.75 -11.00
CA TYR A 148 13.01 -13.13 -10.84
C TYR A 148 12.15 -11.92 -10.49
N PHE A 149 10.84 -12.03 -10.78
CA PHE A 149 9.88 -10.95 -10.52
C PHE A 149 10.24 -9.66 -11.27
N PHE A 150 10.61 -9.82 -12.54
CA PHE A 150 11.18 -8.77 -13.35
C PHE A 150 10.26 -7.54 -13.46
N SER A 151 9.06 -7.69 -14.02
CA SER A 151 8.13 -6.57 -14.18
C SER A 151 7.61 -6.03 -12.83
N TYR A 152 7.45 -6.90 -11.82
CA TYR A 152 7.13 -6.47 -10.46
C TYR A 152 8.24 -5.57 -9.89
N THR A 153 9.50 -5.99 -9.96
CA THR A 153 10.63 -5.23 -9.42
C THR A 153 10.73 -3.85 -10.07
N LEU A 154 10.57 -3.77 -11.40
CA LEU A 154 10.56 -2.50 -12.12
C LEU A 154 9.39 -1.61 -11.66
N SER A 155 8.19 -2.16 -11.46
CA SER A 155 7.05 -1.40 -10.95
C SER A 155 7.30 -0.84 -9.54
N LYS A 156 8.00 -1.59 -8.67
CA LYS A 156 8.36 -1.15 -7.31
C LYS A 156 9.52 -0.15 -7.30
N SER A 157 10.47 -0.28 -8.21
CA SER A 157 11.53 0.73 -8.43
C SER A 157 10.94 2.05 -8.91
N GLY A 158 9.96 2.00 -9.83
CA GLY A 158 9.19 3.18 -10.22
C GLY A 158 8.43 3.79 -9.02
N LEU A 159 7.83 2.98 -8.16
CA LEU A 159 7.14 3.46 -6.96
C LEU A 159 8.11 4.09 -5.94
N TYR A 160 9.34 3.58 -5.83
CA TYR A 160 10.39 4.19 -5.01
C TYR A 160 10.74 5.58 -5.53
N THR A 161 10.97 5.73 -6.84
CA THR A 161 11.22 7.02 -7.49
C THR A 161 10.02 7.97 -7.33
N LEU A 162 8.80 7.48 -7.57
CA LEU A 162 7.56 8.23 -7.36
C LEU A 162 7.47 8.77 -5.92
N THR A 163 7.87 7.98 -4.93
CA THR A 163 7.85 8.40 -3.53
C THR A 163 8.74 9.63 -3.31
N LYS A 164 9.97 9.60 -3.83
CA LYS A 164 10.93 10.69 -3.69
C LYS A 164 10.47 11.96 -4.42
N THR A 165 10.07 11.82 -5.67
CA THR A 165 9.61 12.96 -6.48
C THR A 165 8.32 13.57 -5.94
N SER A 166 7.39 12.74 -5.44
CA SER A 166 6.17 13.23 -4.80
C SER A 166 6.46 13.95 -3.47
N ALA A 167 7.44 13.48 -2.69
CA ALA A 167 7.85 14.15 -1.47
C ALA A 167 8.35 15.57 -1.76
N MET A 168 9.16 15.72 -2.81
CA MET A 168 9.66 17.06 -3.24
C MET A 168 8.51 17.95 -3.73
N SER A 169 7.58 17.41 -4.50
CA SER A 169 6.48 18.17 -5.11
C SER A 169 5.39 18.58 -4.11
N LEU A 170 5.15 17.80 -3.05
CA LEU A 170 4.04 18.00 -2.12
C LEU A 170 4.47 18.62 -0.78
N ALA A 171 5.77 18.84 -0.58
CA ALA A 171 6.28 19.55 0.58
C ALA A 171 5.83 21.04 0.56
N PRO A 172 5.65 21.68 1.71
CA PRO A 172 5.73 21.13 3.07
C PRO A 172 4.40 20.54 3.59
N ASN A 173 3.33 20.57 2.79
CA ASN A 173 1.95 20.29 3.25
C ASN A 173 1.65 18.79 3.41
N ILE A 174 2.32 17.93 2.62
CA ILE A 174 2.13 16.49 2.64
C ILE A 174 3.49 15.80 2.67
N ARG A 175 3.71 14.99 3.69
CA ARG A 175 4.89 14.12 3.75
C ARG A 175 4.65 12.86 2.93
N VAL A 176 5.61 12.45 2.12
CA VAL A 176 5.52 11.21 1.35
C VAL A 176 6.70 10.31 1.71
N ASN A 177 6.40 9.12 2.23
CA ASN A 177 7.39 8.17 2.72
C ASN A 177 7.20 6.80 2.07
N GLY A 178 8.30 6.05 1.97
CA GLY A 178 8.30 4.67 1.51
C GLY A 178 8.69 3.70 2.62
N ILE A 179 8.02 2.56 2.67
CA ILE A 179 8.42 1.44 3.52
C ILE A 179 8.75 0.28 2.57
N ALA A 180 9.96 -0.28 2.71
CA ALA A 180 10.45 -1.39 1.89
C ALA A 180 10.54 -2.67 2.73
N PRO A 181 9.43 -3.40 2.94
CA PRO A 181 9.42 -4.59 3.75
C PRO A 181 10.24 -5.71 3.12
N GLY A 182 10.90 -6.48 3.96
CA GLY A 182 11.36 -7.82 3.61
C GLY A 182 10.23 -8.86 3.73
N PRO A 183 10.56 -10.15 3.83
CA PRO A 183 9.58 -11.23 4.03
C PRO A 183 8.99 -11.17 5.45
N THR A 184 7.97 -10.32 5.65
CA THR A 184 7.35 -10.05 6.96
C THR A 184 6.17 -10.98 7.27
N ILE A 185 5.38 -11.35 6.25
CA ILE A 185 4.22 -12.24 6.40
C ILE A 185 4.30 -13.33 5.33
N LYS A 186 4.37 -14.59 5.78
CA LYS A 186 4.38 -15.76 4.90
C LYS A 186 3.24 -15.70 3.89
N ASN A 187 3.53 -15.93 2.62
CA ASN A 187 2.51 -16.07 1.58
C ASN A 187 2.20 -17.56 1.30
N LYS A 188 1.08 -17.83 0.64
CA LYS A 188 0.63 -19.19 0.32
C LYS A 188 1.61 -19.99 -0.57
N ARG A 189 2.53 -19.32 -1.27
CA ARG A 189 3.51 -19.93 -2.18
C ARG A 189 4.85 -20.20 -1.49
N GLN A 190 5.03 -19.81 -0.23
CA GLN A 190 6.26 -20.00 0.54
C GLN A 190 6.12 -21.18 1.50
N SER A 191 7.03 -22.15 1.41
CA SER A 191 7.18 -23.17 2.45
C SER A 191 7.74 -22.54 3.74
N ASP A 192 7.55 -23.19 4.90
CA ASP A 192 8.08 -22.69 6.17
C ASP A 192 9.61 -22.60 6.14
N LYS A 193 10.27 -23.55 5.49
CA LYS A 193 11.73 -23.58 5.31
C LYS A 193 12.22 -22.38 4.48
N HIS A 194 11.49 -22.04 3.39
CA HIS A 194 11.81 -20.88 2.55
C HIS A 194 11.50 -19.54 3.23
N PHE A 195 10.52 -19.48 4.11
CA PHE A 195 10.16 -18.25 4.81
C PHE A 195 11.11 -17.97 6.01
N LYS A 196 11.44 -18.99 6.80
CA LYS A 196 12.30 -18.82 7.98
C LYS A 196 13.73 -18.40 7.62
N LYS A 197 14.30 -18.89 6.53
CA LYS A 197 15.67 -18.59 6.11
C LYS A 197 15.94 -17.10 5.89
N PRO A 198 15.15 -16.34 5.09
CA PRO A 198 15.33 -14.89 4.96
C PRO A 198 15.05 -14.10 6.24
N VAL A 199 14.08 -14.54 7.07
CA VAL A 199 13.73 -13.85 8.32
C VAL A 199 14.89 -13.89 9.31
N SER A 200 15.60 -15.01 9.44
CA SER A 200 16.79 -15.10 10.31
C SER A 200 17.91 -14.14 9.89
N TYR A 201 18.10 -13.91 8.60
CA TYR A 201 19.11 -12.94 8.10
C TYR A 201 18.69 -11.47 8.27
N THR A 202 17.40 -11.16 8.26
CA THR A 202 16.92 -9.78 8.42
C THR A 202 16.98 -9.31 9.87
N HIS A 203 16.76 -10.18 10.84
CA HIS A 203 16.91 -9.84 12.26
C HIS A 203 18.36 -9.54 12.67
N LEU A 204 19.34 -10.16 12.01
CA LEU A 204 20.77 -9.91 12.28
C LEU A 204 21.28 -8.57 11.70
N ARG A 205 20.55 -7.94 10.77
CA ARG A 205 20.97 -6.67 10.12
C ARG A 205 20.23 -5.42 10.60
N ALA A 206 19.34 -5.54 11.56
CA ALA A 206 18.67 -4.38 12.15
C ALA A 206 19.61 -3.43 12.93
N HIS A 207 20.85 -3.85 13.20
CA HIS A 207 21.87 -3.05 13.89
C HIS A 207 22.92 -2.41 12.97
N GLU A 208 22.88 -2.66 11.65
CA GLU A 208 23.76 -1.98 10.69
C GLU A 208 23.02 -0.90 9.89
N THR A 209 22.57 0.15 10.54
CA THR A 209 22.34 1.43 9.88
C THR A 209 23.70 2.09 9.62
N ARG A 210 24.32 1.80 8.47
CA ARG A 210 25.40 2.66 7.99
C ARG A 210 24.78 4.03 7.65
N ARG A 211 25.20 5.05 8.38
CA ARG A 211 25.04 6.45 8.00
C ARG A 211 25.79 6.69 6.69
N TYR A 212 25.09 7.18 5.68
CA TYR A 212 25.66 7.94 4.59
C TYR A 212 25.09 9.34 4.64
#